data_92f01ab0b3bda7049ec6fccc5b8045f6
#
_entry.id   92f01ab0b3bda7049ec6fccc5b8045f6
#
_cell.length_a   1.000
_cell.length_b   1.000
_cell.length_c   1.000
_cell.angle_alpha   90.00
_cell.angle_beta   90.00
_cell.angle_gamma   90.00
#
_symmetry.space_group_name_H-M   'P 1'
#
loop_
_entity.id
_entity.type
_entity.pdbx_description
1 polymer ?
#
loop_
_entity_poly.entity_id
_entity_poly.type
_entity_poly.pdbx_seq_one_letter_code
_entity_poly.pdbx_strand_id
1 'polypeptide(L)'
;MLRYLASGCSFTELHHEYRLGISTISGFVTQVCEAIWNRLKDECMPQPSTQMWLEIANFPNCIGAVDGKHIRVIKPTDTGSLYYNYKHYFSIVLIGICDANYSFVSIDVSAYGKSSDSSIFKESMFYKKMMNNSLNIPNPKPISTLNSEPMPYVIVGDEAFGLSENIMRP
;
A
#
# COMPACT_ATOMS: atom_id res chain seq x y z
N MET A 1 18.59 -3.77 -15.50
CA MET A 1 17.69 -3.42 -14.40
C MET A 1 16.40 -2.73 -14.87
N LEU A 2 16.48 -1.56 -15.51
CA LEU A 2 15.28 -0.85 -16.01
C LEU A 2 14.39 -1.74 -16.87
N ARG A 3 14.96 -2.58 -17.72
CA ARG A 3 14.20 -3.55 -18.51
C ARG A 3 13.42 -4.54 -17.65
N TYR A 4 14.04 -5.09 -16.59
CA TYR A 4 13.34 -5.98 -15.64
C TYR A 4 12.12 -5.30 -15.02
N LEU A 5 12.29 -4.08 -14.50
CA LEU A 5 11.21 -3.32 -13.87
C LEU A 5 10.13 -2.89 -14.88
N ALA A 6 10.52 -2.54 -16.10
CA ALA A 6 9.58 -2.04 -17.11
C ALA A 6 8.82 -3.14 -17.85
N SER A 7 9.42 -4.32 -18.07
CA SER A 7 8.83 -5.37 -18.90
C SER A 7 8.41 -6.63 -18.15
N GLY A 8 8.85 -6.79 -16.87
CA GLY A 8 8.61 -8.00 -16.10
C GLY A 8 9.30 -9.25 -16.66
N CYS A 9 10.38 -9.08 -17.44
CA CYS A 9 11.11 -10.19 -18.03
C CYS A 9 11.74 -11.09 -16.95
N SER A 10 11.96 -12.36 -17.27
CA SER A 10 12.59 -13.31 -16.36
C SER A 10 14.12 -13.10 -16.25
N PHE A 11 14.72 -13.62 -15.18
CA PHE A 11 16.17 -13.63 -15.05
C PHE A 11 16.86 -14.45 -16.14
N THR A 12 16.18 -15.49 -16.66
CA THR A 12 16.66 -16.30 -17.78
C THR A 12 16.74 -15.48 -19.07
N GLU A 13 15.72 -14.65 -19.36
CA GLU A 13 15.75 -13.75 -20.52
C GLU A 13 16.90 -12.76 -20.41
N LEU A 14 17.09 -12.15 -19.24
CA LEU A 14 18.21 -11.24 -18.98
C LEU A 14 19.57 -11.96 -19.10
N HIS A 15 19.69 -13.21 -18.64
CA HIS A 15 20.88 -14.03 -18.79
C HIS A 15 21.27 -14.19 -20.28
N HIS A 16 20.30 -14.55 -21.12
CA HIS A 16 20.55 -14.74 -22.56
C HIS A 16 20.89 -13.43 -23.26
N GLU A 17 20.23 -12.33 -22.89
CA GLU A 17 20.43 -11.03 -23.52
C GLU A 17 21.77 -10.38 -23.13
N TYR A 18 22.11 -10.40 -21.85
CA TYR A 18 23.29 -9.70 -21.32
C TYR A 18 24.48 -10.62 -21.05
N ARG A 19 24.34 -11.93 -21.22
CA ARG A 19 25.38 -12.95 -20.97
C ARG A 19 25.95 -12.88 -19.55
N LEU A 20 25.12 -12.56 -18.57
CA LEU A 20 25.45 -12.52 -17.14
C LEU A 20 24.89 -13.75 -16.43
N GLY A 21 25.56 -14.24 -15.40
CA GLY A 21 25.04 -15.33 -14.57
C GLY A 21 23.70 -14.99 -13.91
N ILE A 22 22.77 -15.94 -13.81
CA ILE A 22 21.45 -15.74 -13.20
C ILE A 22 21.56 -15.25 -11.74
N SER A 23 22.51 -15.79 -10.98
CA SER A 23 22.78 -15.35 -9.60
C SER A 23 23.27 -13.90 -9.54
N THR A 24 24.12 -13.50 -10.47
CA THR A 24 24.60 -12.11 -10.60
C THR A 24 23.43 -11.16 -10.92
N ILE A 25 22.55 -11.55 -11.86
CA ILE A 25 21.38 -10.77 -12.22
C ILE A 25 20.44 -10.62 -11.00
N SER A 26 20.17 -11.72 -10.30
CA SER A 26 19.35 -11.70 -9.07
C SER A 26 19.93 -10.75 -8.03
N GLY A 27 21.23 -10.82 -7.77
CA GLY A 27 21.91 -9.90 -6.84
C GLY A 27 21.79 -8.44 -7.27
N PHE A 28 22.02 -8.12 -8.54
CA PHE A 28 21.84 -6.76 -9.03
C PHE A 28 20.40 -6.26 -8.93
N VAL A 29 19.42 -7.10 -9.25
CA VAL A 29 18.00 -6.72 -9.14
C VAL A 29 17.68 -6.33 -7.70
N THR A 30 18.04 -7.17 -6.72
CA THR A 30 17.81 -6.89 -5.30
C THR A 30 18.48 -5.60 -4.86
N GLN A 31 19.79 -5.45 -5.11
CA GLN A 31 20.55 -4.27 -4.68
C GLN A 31 19.99 -2.96 -5.28
N VAL A 32 19.60 -2.97 -6.55
CA VAL A 32 19.07 -1.75 -7.18
C VAL A 32 17.65 -1.46 -6.69
N CYS A 33 16.80 -2.48 -6.45
CA CYS A 33 15.49 -2.25 -5.85
C CYS A 33 15.62 -1.63 -4.44
N GLU A 34 16.53 -2.16 -3.62
CA GLU A 34 16.81 -1.60 -2.29
C GLU A 34 17.35 -0.17 -2.37
N ALA A 35 18.27 0.10 -3.30
CA ALA A 35 18.81 1.45 -3.50
C ALA A 35 17.74 2.45 -3.93
N ILE A 36 16.86 2.07 -4.87
CA ILE A 36 15.72 2.88 -5.33
C ILE A 36 14.80 3.16 -4.14
N TRP A 37 14.39 2.13 -3.42
CA TRP A 37 13.54 2.26 -2.25
C TRP A 37 14.12 3.21 -1.20
N ASN A 38 15.37 2.95 -0.79
CA ASN A 38 16.03 3.75 0.24
C ASN A 38 16.27 5.21 -0.18
N ARG A 39 16.42 5.48 -1.48
CA ARG A 39 16.67 6.83 -1.99
C ARG A 39 15.40 7.62 -2.22
N LEU A 40 14.34 6.98 -2.70
CA LEU A 40 13.16 7.68 -3.22
C LEU A 40 11.93 7.58 -2.31
N LYS A 41 11.88 6.66 -1.34
CA LYS A 41 10.69 6.48 -0.51
C LYS A 41 10.24 7.76 0.21
N ASP A 42 11.17 8.51 0.78
CA ASP A 42 10.84 9.70 1.56
C ASP A 42 10.49 10.91 0.66
N GLU A 43 10.94 10.89 -0.60
CA GLU A 43 10.58 11.88 -1.62
C GLU A 43 9.22 11.57 -2.24
N CYS A 44 8.97 10.29 -2.59
CA CYS A 44 7.74 9.86 -3.26
C CYS A 44 6.56 9.66 -2.29
N MET A 45 6.84 9.33 -1.03
CA MET A 45 5.85 9.10 0.03
C MET A 45 6.29 9.79 1.32
N PRO A 46 6.33 11.14 1.35
CA PRO A 46 6.67 11.88 2.55
C PRO A 46 5.64 11.60 3.66
N GLN A 47 6.07 11.68 4.92
CA GLN A 47 5.14 11.59 6.04
C GLN A 47 4.18 12.79 5.98
N PRO A 48 2.86 12.56 5.89
CA PRO A 48 1.91 13.64 5.75
C PRO A 48 1.93 14.58 6.96
N SER A 49 1.99 15.88 6.68
CA SER A 49 1.74 16.93 7.66
C SER A 49 0.24 17.16 7.84
N THR A 50 -0.15 17.86 8.92
CA THR A 50 -1.55 18.27 9.12
C THR A 50 -2.11 19.04 7.91
N GLN A 51 -1.29 19.90 7.28
CA GLN A 51 -1.69 20.66 6.10
C GLN A 51 -1.93 19.74 4.89
N MET A 52 -1.08 18.76 4.67
CA MET A 52 -1.27 17.77 3.60
C MET A 52 -2.57 16.98 3.77
N TRP A 53 -2.94 16.62 5.00
CA TRP A 53 -4.22 15.94 5.25
C TRP A 53 -5.44 16.78 4.89
N LEU A 54 -5.37 18.12 5.00
CA LEU A 54 -6.44 19.02 4.60
C LEU A 54 -6.61 19.12 3.08
N GLU A 55 -5.56 18.85 2.33
CA GLU A 55 -5.49 18.97 0.87
C GLU A 55 -5.64 17.63 0.13
N ILE A 56 -5.53 16.51 0.86
CA ILE A 56 -5.39 15.16 0.27
C ILE A 56 -6.62 14.69 -0.51
N ALA A 57 -7.82 15.13 -0.13
CA ALA A 57 -9.04 14.64 -0.76
C ALA A 57 -10.02 15.76 -1.08
N ASN A 58 -10.65 15.65 -2.25
CA ASN A 58 -11.77 16.50 -2.67
C ASN A 58 -13.10 16.18 -1.95
N PHE A 59 -13.04 15.43 -0.85
CA PHE A 59 -14.17 15.01 -0.03
C PHE A 59 -13.97 15.48 1.41
N PRO A 60 -14.98 16.10 2.04
CA PRO A 60 -14.83 16.64 3.39
C PRO A 60 -14.40 15.58 4.39
N ASN A 61 -13.42 15.90 5.24
CA ASN A 61 -12.87 15.03 6.27
C ASN A 61 -12.36 13.67 5.77
N CYS A 62 -11.97 13.55 4.50
CA CYS A 62 -11.36 12.34 3.95
C CYS A 62 -9.84 12.47 3.93
N ILE A 63 -9.14 11.44 4.37
CA ILE A 63 -7.67 11.34 4.36
C ILE A 63 -7.12 10.39 3.30
N GLY A 64 -7.96 9.94 2.38
CA GLY A 64 -7.57 9.09 1.27
C GLY A 64 -8.44 7.87 1.08
N ALA A 65 -8.06 7.04 0.13
CA ALA A 65 -8.71 5.76 -0.15
C ALA A 65 -7.73 4.60 0.09
N VAL A 66 -8.25 3.50 0.65
CA VAL A 66 -7.48 2.27 0.89
C VAL A 66 -7.99 1.15 0.00
N ASP A 67 -7.06 0.41 -0.61
CA ASP A 67 -7.37 -0.81 -1.38
C ASP A 67 -6.26 -1.84 -1.22
N GLY A 68 -6.62 -3.11 -1.44
CA GLY A 68 -5.72 -4.26 -1.40
C GLY A 68 -5.46 -4.86 -2.78
N LYS A 69 -4.20 -5.05 -3.13
CA LYS A 69 -3.78 -5.66 -4.39
C LYS A 69 -3.02 -6.95 -4.19
N HIS A 70 -3.55 -8.06 -4.72
CA HIS A 70 -2.81 -9.31 -4.82
C HIS A 70 -1.75 -9.23 -5.91
N ILE A 71 -0.48 -9.34 -5.52
CA ILE A 71 0.67 -9.43 -6.42
C ILE A 71 1.03 -10.89 -6.56
N ARG A 72 0.92 -11.44 -7.78
CA ARG A 72 1.24 -12.85 -8.04
C ARG A 72 2.72 -13.14 -7.79
N VAL A 73 2.98 -14.24 -7.11
CA VAL A 73 4.33 -14.76 -6.85
C VAL A 73 4.43 -16.23 -7.22
N ILE A 74 5.64 -16.70 -7.46
CA ILE A 74 5.92 -18.13 -7.52
C ILE A 74 5.77 -18.68 -6.09
N LYS A 75 5.16 -19.85 -5.94
CA LYS A 75 4.99 -20.49 -4.62
C LYS A 75 6.35 -20.57 -3.90
N PRO A 76 6.51 -19.90 -2.74
CA PRO A 76 7.72 -20.07 -1.95
C PRO A 76 7.81 -21.51 -1.40
N THR A 77 9.03 -22.05 -1.29
CA THR A 77 9.26 -23.39 -0.75
C THR A 77 8.78 -23.48 0.70
N ASP A 78 8.26 -24.64 1.08
CA ASP A 78 7.85 -24.98 2.45
C ASP A 78 6.77 -24.09 3.10
N THR A 79 6.01 -23.34 2.28
CA THR A 79 5.00 -22.38 2.77
C THR A 79 3.56 -22.94 2.78
N GLY A 80 3.36 -24.19 2.39
CA GLY A 80 2.02 -24.79 2.33
C GLY A 80 1.05 -23.95 1.48
N SER A 81 -0.08 -23.53 2.07
CA SER A 81 -1.11 -22.69 1.42
C SER A 81 -1.14 -21.23 1.89
N LEU A 82 -0.15 -20.77 2.63
CA LEU A 82 -0.16 -19.41 3.21
C LEU A 82 -0.29 -18.29 2.16
N TYR A 83 0.35 -18.48 1.01
CA TYR A 83 0.32 -17.52 -0.09
C TYR A 83 -0.80 -17.77 -1.10
N TYR A 84 -1.58 -18.86 -0.94
CA TYR A 84 -2.64 -19.22 -1.87
C TYR A 84 -3.90 -18.40 -1.59
N ASN A 85 -4.32 -17.59 -2.56
CA ASN A 85 -5.45 -16.68 -2.41
C ASN A 85 -6.78 -17.24 -2.93
N TYR A 86 -7.87 -16.52 -2.71
CA TYR A 86 -9.22 -16.88 -3.15
C TYR A 86 -9.40 -16.90 -4.68
N LYS A 87 -8.47 -16.28 -5.44
CA LYS A 87 -8.44 -16.30 -6.91
C LYS A 87 -7.64 -17.47 -7.47
N HIS A 88 -7.30 -18.44 -6.62
CA HIS A 88 -6.62 -19.69 -6.99
C HIS A 88 -5.19 -19.51 -7.55
N TYR A 89 -4.41 -18.56 -7.01
CA TYR A 89 -2.98 -18.42 -7.28
C TYR A 89 -2.20 -17.97 -6.04
N PHE A 90 -0.87 -18.13 -6.09
CA PHE A 90 -0.01 -17.67 -5.00
C PHE A 90 0.26 -16.18 -5.13
N SER A 91 0.11 -15.44 -4.04
CA SER A 91 0.29 -13.99 -4.00
C SER A 91 0.79 -13.48 -2.65
N ILE A 92 1.39 -12.31 -2.68
CA ILE A 92 1.49 -11.40 -1.54
C ILE A 92 0.45 -10.29 -1.70
N VAL A 93 0.08 -9.64 -0.63
CA VAL A 93 -0.87 -8.52 -0.68
C VAL A 93 -0.12 -7.21 -0.44
N LEU A 94 -0.37 -6.24 -1.31
CA LEU A 94 -0.01 -4.85 -1.13
C LEU A 94 -1.26 -4.12 -0.67
N ILE A 95 -1.22 -3.46 0.48
CA ILE A 95 -2.21 -2.48 0.90
C ILE A 95 -1.68 -1.11 0.51
N GLY A 96 -2.43 -0.37 -0.29
CA GLY A 96 -2.12 0.98 -0.72
C GLY A 96 -3.11 1.98 -0.16
N ILE A 97 -2.63 3.14 0.28
CA ILE A 97 -3.44 4.29 0.64
C ILE A 97 -3.06 5.40 -0.31
N CYS A 98 -4.04 5.92 -1.04
CA CYS A 98 -3.85 6.94 -2.07
C CYS A 98 -4.64 8.21 -1.76
N ASP A 99 -4.10 9.32 -2.21
CA ASP A 99 -4.78 10.62 -2.21
C ASP A 99 -5.69 10.79 -3.45
N ALA A 100 -6.35 11.94 -3.56
CA ALA A 100 -7.21 12.29 -4.70
C ALA A 100 -6.44 12.49 -6.02
N ASN A 101 -5.13 12.62 -5.98
CA ASN A 101 -4.24 12.74 -7.15
C ASN A 101 -3.65 11.40 -7.58
N TYR A 102 -4.15 10.29 -7.02
CA TYR A 102 -3.62 8.93 -7.24
C TYR A 102 -2.18 8.72 -6.77
N SER A 103 -1.69 9.58 -5.88
CA SER A 103 -0.37 9.42 -5.27
C SER A 103 -0.47 8.53 -4.01
N PHE A 104 0.50 7.63 -3.83
CA PHE A 104 0.55 6.82 -2.63
C PHE A 104 0.95 7.67 -1.42
N VAL A 105 0.09 7.66 -0.41
CA VAL A 105 0.35 8.22 0.92
C VAL A 105 1.08 7.21 1.81
N SER A 106 0.69 5.94 1.67
CA SER A 106 1.32 4.83 2.39
C SER A 106 1.15 3.53 1.62
N ILE A 107 2.15 2.65 1.73
CA ILE A 107 2.06 1.28 1.24
C ILE A 107 2.55 0.31 2.32
N ASP A 108 1.93 -0.86 2.37
CA ASP A 108 2.37 -2.01 3.16
C ASP A 108 2.39 -3.25 2.27
N VAL A 109 3.53 -3.97 2.22
CA VAL A 109 3.74 -5.12 1.35
C VAL A 109 4.37 -6.24 2.17
N SER A 110 3.57 -7.01 2.89
CA SER A 110 4.13 -8.07 3.73
C SER A 110 3.16 -9.22 4.00
N ALA A 111 1.91 -9.10 3.57
CA ALA A 111 0.90 -10.06 3.98
C ALA A 111 0.76 -11.24 3.03
N TYR A 112 0.40 -12.38 3.61
CA TYR A 112 0.14 -13.61 2.87
C TYR A 112 -1.15 -13.49 2.04
N GLY A 113 -1.14 -14.05 0.83
CA GLY A 113 -2.30 -14.03 -0.07
C GLY A 113 -3.57 -14.65 0.50
N LYS A 114 -3.49 -15.47 1.55
CA LYS A 114 -4.63 -16.04 2.25
C LYS A 114 -5.37 -15.04 3.15
N SER A 115 -4.71 -13.99 3.59
CA SER A 115 -5.26 -13.00 4.51
C SER A 115 -6.23 -12.06 3.79
N SER A 116 -7.26 -11.57 4.49
CA SER A 116 -8.18 -10.57 3.95
C SER A 116 -7.60 -9.16 4.02
N ASP A 117 -7.96 -8.29 3.07
CA ASP A 117 -7.46 -6.92 2.99
C ASP A 117 -7.75 -6.14 4.28
N SER A 118 -8.95 -6.32 4.87
CA SER A 118 -9.32 -5.71 6.13
C SER A 118 -8.44 -6.15 7.30
N SER A 119 -8.09 -7.43 7.40
CA SER A 119 -7.22 -7.92 8.47
C SER A 119 -5.79 -7.41 8.31
N ILE A 120 -5.29 -7.39 7.08
CA ILE A 120 -3.96 -6.86 6.75
C ILE A 120 -3.89 -5.37 7.07
N PHE A 121 -4.92 -4.60 6.67
CA PHE A 121 -4.97 -3.17 6.94
C PHE A 121 -4.93 -2.87 8.44
N LYS A 122 -5.70 -3.59 9.26
CA LYS A 122 -5.69 -3.43 10.73
C LYS A 122 -4.33 -3.74 11.37
N GLU A 123 -3.55 -4.62 10.78
CA GLU A 123 -2.19 -4.93 11.23
C GLU A 123 -1.13 -3.95 10.70
N SER A 124 -1.46 -3.14 9.70
CA SER A 124 -0.52 -2.18 9.09
C SER A 124 -0.06 -1.11 10.08
N MET A 125 1.14 -0.58 9.84
CA MET A 125 1.67 0.53 10.64
C MET A 125 0.83 1.80 10.48
N PHE A 126 0.22 2.00 9.31
CA PHE A 126 -0.66 3.14 9.07
C PHE A 126 -1.89 3.09 9.99
N TYR A 127 -2.61 1.96 10.02
CA TYR A 127 -3.78 1.79 10.87
C TYR A 127 -3.42 1.94 12.36
N LYS A 128 -2.33 1.32 12.81
CA LYS A 128 -1.85 1.45 14.20
C LYS A 128 -1.54 2.90 14.57
N LYS A 129 -0.88 3.64 13.68
CA LYS A 129 -0.61 5.07 13.87
C LYS A 129 -1.89 5.90 13.87
N MET A 130 -2.86 5.57 13.01
CA MET A 130 -4.18 6.24 12.97
C MET A 130 -4.91 6.07 14.30
N MET A 131 -5.00 4.84 14.82
CA MET A 131 -5.65 4.55 16.09
C MET A 131 -4.95 5.20 17.30
N ASN A 132 -3.65 5.39 17.24
CA ASN A 132 -2.84 6.02 18.29
C ASN A 132 -2.71 7.55 18.11
N ASN A 133 -3.46 8.16 17.19
CA ASN A 133 -3.39 9.59 16.88
C ASN A 133 -1.97 10.12 16.54
N SER A 134 -1.12 9.26 15.93
CA SER A 134 0.27 9.59 15.61
C SER A 134 0.52 9.88 14.12
N LEU A 135 -0.56 10.11 13.34
CA LEU A 135 -0.49 10.49 11.93
C LEU A 135 -0.60 12.00 11.68
N ASN A 136 -0.63 12.83 12.72
CA ASN A 136 -0.87 14.28 12.61
C ASN A 136 -2.18 14.63 11.86
N ILE A 137 -3.20 13.76 11.94
CA ILE A 137 -4.53 14.01 11.37
C ILE A 137 -5.13 15.23 12.09
N PRO A 138 -5.76 16.17 11.37
CA PRO A 138 -6.41 17.30 12.00
C PRO A 138 -7.51 16.90 12.98
N ASN A 139 -7.82 17.77 13.94
CA ASN A 139 -8.95 17.54 14.84
C ASN A 139 -10.27 17.45 14.06
N PRO A 140 -11.25 16.68 14.55
CA PRO A 140 -12.59 16.62 13.97
C PRO A 140 -13.17 17.99 13.68
N LYS A 141 -13.80 18.17 12.52
CA LYS A 141 -14.45 19.42 12.12
C LYS A 141 -15.79 19.16 11.47
N PRO A 142 -16.73 20.13 11.50
CA PRO A 142 -18.00 20.01 10.81
C PRO A 142 -17.80 19.81 9.30
N ILE A 143 -18.62 18.93 8.71
CA ILE A 143 -18.59 18.65 7.26
C ILE A 143 -19.28 19.77 6.47
N SER A 144 -20.27 20.44 7.06
CA SER A 144 -21.02 21.52 6.43
C SER A 144 -21.38 22.62 7.42
N THR A 145 -21.76 23.77 6.88
CA THR A 145 -22.27 24.90 7.67
C THR A 145 -23.66 24.64 8.27
N LEU A 146 -24.38 23.65 7.77
CA LEU A 146 -25.73 23.27 8.23
C LEU A 146 -25.71 22.33 9.44
N ASN A 147 -24.63 21.58 9.60
CA ASN A 147 -24.41 20.70 10.72
C ASN A 147 -23.09 21.08 11.41
N SER A 148 -23.20 21.64 12.62
CA SER A 148 -22.05 22.10 13.41
C SER A 148 -21.38 20.97 14.20
N GLU A 149 -21.87 19.73 14.14
CA GLU A 149 -21.28 18.59 14.85
C GLU A 149 -19.92 18.23 14.24
N PRO A 150 -18.86 18.17 15.05
CA PRO A 150 -17.55 17.77 14.57
C PRO A 150 -17.53 16.31 14.16
N MET A 151 -17.17 16.02 12.91
CA MET A 151 -17.04 14.67 12.38
C MET A 151 -15.56 14.29 12.27
N PRO A 152 -15.19 13.03 12.60
CA PRO A 152 -13.83 12.57 12.49
C PRO A 152 -13.36 12.56 11.01
N TYR A 153 -12.05 12.50 10.84
CA TYR A 153 -11.47 12.23 9.53
C TYR A 153 -11.55 10.73 9.22
N VAL A 154 -11.91 10.40 7.99
CA VAL A 154 -12.14 9.04 7.54
C VAL A 154 -11.26 8.66 6.34
N ILE A 155 -10.96 7.38 6.23
CA ILE A 155 -10.43 6.75 5.02
C ILE A 155 -11.56 6.01 4.31
N VAL A 156 -11.60 6.05 2.99
CA VAL A 156 -12.60 5.34 2.18
C VAL A 156 -12.02 4.00 1.74
N GLY A 157 -12.76 2.92 1.96
CA GLY A 157 -12.41 1.58 1.47
C GLY A 157 -13.61 0.90 0.84
N ASP A 158 -13.40 -0.17 0.09
CA ASP A 158 -14.46 -0.98 -0.48
C ASP A 158 -15.17 -1.87 0.58
N GLU A 159 -16.06 -2.76 0.12
CA GLU A 159 -16.82 -3.66 1.00
C GLU A 159 -15.96 -4.65 1.80
N ALA A 160 -14.70 -4.88 1.41
CA ALA A 160 -13.78 -5.75 2.13
C ALA A 160 -13.36 -5.14 3.49
N PHE A 161 -13.44 -3.81 3.64
CA PHE A 161 -13.08 -3.13 4.88
C PHE A 161 -14.31 -2.95 5.77
N GLY A 162 -14.18 -3.29 7.05
CA GLY A 162 -15.25 -3.09 8.04
C GLY A 162 -15.50 -1.61 8.34
N LEU A 163 -16.77 -1.20 8.45
CA LEU A 163 -17.13 0.15 8.91
C LEU A 163 -16.58 0.42 10.31
N SER A 164 -16.08 1.63 10.52
CA SER A 164 -15.67 2.13 11.84
C SER A 164 -15.76 3.66 11.85
N GLU A 165 -15.45 4.30 12.98
CA GLU A 165 -15.42 5.76 13.08
C GLU A 165 -14.48 6.42 12.06
N ASN A 166 -13.41 5.72 11.66
CA ASN A 166 -12.39 6.23 10.75
C ASN A 166 -12.35 5.50 9.40
N ILE A 167 -13.26 4.57 9.13
CA ILE A 167 -13.37 3.85 7.86
C ILE A 167 -14.78 3.99 7.33
N MET A 168 -14.92 4.60 6.17
CA MET A 168 -16.17 4.75 5.44
C MET A 168 -16.17 3.87 4.19
N ARG A 169 -17.35 3.35 3.84
CA ARG A 169 -17.60 2.63 2.59
C ARG A 169 -18.57 3.43 1.74
N PRO A 170 -18.48 3.30 0.41
CA PRO A 170 -19.46 3.88 -0.51
C PRO A 170 -20.86 3.36 -0.26
#